data_d0e2fdc4a902e2e1a6feae0a0aca45ad
#
_entry.id   d0e2fdc4a902e2e1a6feae0a0aca45ad
#
_cell.length_a   1.000
_cell.length_b   1.000
_cell.length_c   1.000
_cell.angle_alpha   90.00
_cell.angle_beta   90.00
_cell.angle_gamma   90.00
#
_symmetry.space_group_name_H-M   'P 1'
#
loop_
_entity.id
_entity.type
_entity.pdbx_description
1 polymer ?
#
loop_
_entity_poly.entity_id
_entity_poly.type
_entity_poly.pdbx_seq_one_letter_code
_entity_poly.pdbx_strand_id
1 'polypeptide(L)'
;MAAKKTYIVITPFFPTPDSYRGCYVYDAVRAIQRDGRYHVEVFVPKRRGDKREGYDIDGLRVHLFPMTALPSYLFNGLTFGINARSLAKAVVKAGIDPADVAVAHGHTSGFGAAALGLKRLNPEIKVLCQHHDLDPYTIRNGRLAGWLPNLSFRAHAARRAYEQIDLHVCISRAVEWNLSHFPQVNPDIDFENYNYKLRKLRGMRKTRLKATTVLYNGVDTRIFNTEGRKTEGTFRIGCIANFQDLKEHRTLLRALGKLQDRGLDFEAELIGTGPELEGCKQLSHELKLDSRVMFLAELPHERLADFYRRLDLFVLPSVFEGFGCVYTEAWSCGTPFIACQGQGIADYIFPEDANLWLASQHDADDLSDKIENYIKKRPEQRLRYPVDIDTLMRDFLDKLQ
;
A
#
# COMPACT_ATOMS: atom_id res chain seq x y z
N MET A 1 -30.00 14.50 -18.67
CA MET A 1 -28.78 13.71 -18.44
C MET A 1 -29.20 12.42 -17.76
N ALA A 2 -28.72 11.25 -18.21
CA ALA A 2 -28.97 10.00 -17.47
C ALA A 2 -28.39 10.13 -16.05
N ALA A 3 -29.10 9.57 -15.04
CA ALA A 3 -28.60 9.57 -13.67
C ALA A 3 -27.26 8.85 -13.60
N LYS A 4 -26.28 9.42 -12.89
CA LYS A 4 -24.98 8.80 -12.70
C LYS A 4 -25.15 7.50 -11.92
N LYS A 5 -24.51 6.43 -12.38
CA LYS A 5 -24.46 5.17 -11.63
C LYS A 5 -23.57 5.32 -10.38
N THR A 6 -23.82 4.48 -9.40
CA THR A 6 -23.11 4.50 -8.12
C THR A 6 -21.90 3.56 -8.15
N TYR A 7 -20.78 4.07 -7.64
CA TYR A 7 -19.56 3.32 -7.34
C TYR A 7 -19.42 3.19 -5.83
N ILE A 8 -19.52 1.98 -5.30
CA ILE A 8 -19.39 1.70 -3.86
C ILE A 8 -17.98 1.25 -3.54
N VAL A 9 -17.30 1.97 -2.64
CA VAL A 9 -16.00 1.57 -2.07
C VAL A 9 -16.23 0.98 -0.68
N ILE A 10 -15.68 -0.22 -0.43
CA ILE A 10 -15.79 -0.93 0.84
C ILE A 10 -14.38 -1.15 1.39
N THR A 11 -14.03 -0.49 2.48
CA THR A 11 -12.63 -0.46 2.97
C THR A 11 -12.52 -0.46 4.48
N PRO A 12 -11.49 -1.14 5.07
CA PRO A 12 -11.17 -1.00 6.49
C PRO A 12 -10.34 0.26 6.79
N PHE A 13 -9.78 0.89 5.74
CA PHE A 13 -8.84 2.00 5.86
C PHE A 13 -9.42 3.22 5.16
N PHE A 14 -9.96 4.14 5.95
CA PHE A 14 -10.45 5.42 5.46
C PHE A 14 -10.23 6.49 6.52
N PRO A 15 -9.84 7.71 6.14
CA PRO A 15 -9.65 8.79 7.09
C PRO A 15 -10.91 9.07 7.91
N THR A 16 -10.66 9.53 9.13
CA THR A 16 -11.70 10.09 10.01
C THR A 16 -11.31 11.54 10.33
N PRO A 17 -12.20 12.37 10.88
CA PRO A 17 -11.84 13.73 11.29
C PRO A 17 -10.59 13.82 12.18
N ASP A 18 -10.27 12.73 12.90
CA ASP A 18 -9.17 12.67 13.86
C ASP A 18 -7.95 11.85 13.38
N SER A 19 -7.99 11.29 12.17
CA SER A 19 -6.91 10.40 11.69
C SER A 19 -6.86 10.28 10.16
N TYR A 20 -5.71 10.52 9.60
CA TYR A 20 -5.42 10.37 8.16
C TYR A 20 -5.12 8.93 7.71
N ARG A 21 -5.36 7.94 8.56
CA ARG A 21 -5.08 6.55 8.20
C ARG A 21 -5.94 6.10 7.01
N GLY A 22 -5.29 5.64 5.95
CA GLY A 22 -5.94 5.20 4.71
C GLY A 22 -6.07 6.31 3.65
N CYS A 23 -5.22 7.34 3.72
CA CYS A 23 -5.17 8.44 2.76
C CYS A 23 -5.13 7.96 1.31
N TYR A 24 -4.37 6.90 0.99
CA TYR A 24 -4.28 6.35 -0.36
C TYR A 24 -5.64 5.84 -0.93
N VAL A 25 -6.55 5.34 -0.06
CA VAL A 25 -7.92 4.99 -0.48
C VAL A 25 -8.76 6.24 -0.65
N TYR A 26 -8.59 7.21 0.24
CA TYR A 26 -9.26 8.50 0.17
C TYR A 26 -8.91 9.24 -1.12
N ASP A 27 -7.64 9.31 -1.47
CA ASP A 27 -7.17 9.98 -2.69
C ASP A 27 -7.76 9.32 -3.95
N ALA A 28 -7.82 7.98 -3.99
CA ALA A 28 -8.47 7.23 -5.05
C ALA A 28 -9.96 7.54 -5.14
N VAL A 29 -10.68 7.58 -4.02
CA VAL A 29 -12.10 7.95 -3.95
C VAL A 29 -12.33 9.37 -4.47
N ARG A 30 -11.48 10.32 -4.04
CA ARG A 30 -11.55 11.71 -4.52
C ARG A 30 -11.29 11.82 -6.02
N ALA A 31 -10.37 11.01 -6.55
CA ALA A 31 -10.11 10.96 -7.98
C ALA A 31 -11.32 10.43 -8.77
N ILE A 32 -11.99 9.37 -8.29
CA ILE A 32 -13.25 8.88 -8.90
C ILE A 32 -14.33 9.95 -8.87
N GLN A 33 -14.47 10.71 -7.77
CA GLN A 33 -15.44 11.82 -7.68
C GLN A 33 -15.12 12.92 -8.70
N ARG A 34 -13.85 13.29 -8.83
CA ARG A 34 -13.40 14.34 -9.78
C ARG A 34 -13.58 13.92 -11.24
N ASP A 35 -13.39 12.65 -11.55
CA ASP A 35 -13.67 12.11 -12.88
C ASP A 35 -15.16 12.30 -13.27
N GLY A 36 -16.05 12.18 -12.32
CA GLY A 36 -17.45 12.58 -12.45
C GLY A 36 -18.35 11.59 -13.16
N ARG A 37 -17.89 10.41 -13.58
CA ARG A 37 -18.73 9.35 -14.20
C ARG A 37 -19.67 8.70 -13.21
N TYR A 38 -19.25 8.59 -11.94
CA TYR A 38 -19.99 7.89 -10.90
C TYR A 38 -20.37 8.82 -9.75
N HIS A 39 -21.45 8.49 -9.09
CA HIS A 39 -21.72 8.90 -7.73
C HIS A 39 -20.95 7.93 -6.81
N VAL A 40 -20.17 8.44 -5.84
CA VAL A 40 -19.30 7.60 -5.01
C VAL A 40 -19.84 7.51 -3.59
N GLU A 41 -19.96 6.28 -3.10
CA GLU A 41 -20.38 5.97 -1.74
C GLU A 41 -19.33 5.12 -1.04
N VAL A 42 -19.01 5.41 0.22
CA VAL A 42 -17.97 4.72 0.98
C VAL A 42 -18.57 4.00 2.17
N PHE A 43 -18.22 2.72 2.32
CA PHE A 43 -18.63 1.86 3.43
C PHE A 43 -17.43 1.39 4.24
N VAL A 44 -17.45 1.66 5.55
CA VAL A 44 -16.37 1.32 6.49
C VAL A 44 -16.94 0.48 7.64
N PRO A 45 -16.22 -0.54 8.15
CA PRO A 45 -16.70 -1.33 9.27
C PRO A 45 -16.84 -0.50 10.55
N LYS A 46 -17.93 -0.70 11.28
CA LYS A 46 -18.13 -0.12 12.60
C LYS A 46 -17.07 -0.66 13.58
N ARG A 47 -16.47 0.22 14.36
CA ARG A 47 -15.72 -0.21 15.55
C ARG A 47 -16.67 -0.72 16.63
N ARG A 48 -16.17 -1.64 17.46
CA ARG A 48 -16.97 -2.15 18.60
C ARG A 48 -17.38 -0.99 19.51
N GLY A 49 -18.69 -0.87 19.77
CA GLY A 49 -19.26 0.20 20.59
C GLY A 49 -19.58 1.50 19.85
N ASP A 50 -19.22 1.64 18.57
CA ASP A 50 -19.60 2.81 17.78
C ASP A 50 -21.08 2.74 17.45
N LYS A 51 -21.85 3.76 17.86
CA LYS A 51 -23.30 3.88 17.63
C LYS A 51 -23.64 4.72 16.38
N ARG A 52 -22.66 5.41 15.78
CA ARG A 52 -22.88 6.26 14.59
C ARG A 52 -23.32 5.40 13.40
N GLU A 53 -24.10 5.98 12.52
CA GLU A 53 -24.45 5.38 11.22
C GLU A 53 -23.43 5.73 10.12
N GLY A 54 -22.67 6.81 10.33
CA GLY A 54 -21.68 7.32 9.42
C GLY A 54 -21.04 8.62 9.93
N TYR A 55 -20.21 9.21 9.09
CA TYR A 55 -19.64 10.54 9.28
C TYR A 55 -19.38 11.17 7.91
N ASP A 56 -19.13 12.47 7.91
CA ASP A 56 -18.80 13.22 6.70
C ASP A 56 -17.34 13.68 6.78
N ILE A 57 -16.64 13.61 5.65
CA ILE A 57 -15.28 14.11 5.48
C ILE A 57 -15.16 14.80 4.12
N ASP A 58 -14.83 16.08 4.10
CA ASP A 58 -14.69 16.90 2.90
C ASP A 58 -15.85 16.78 1.90
N GLY A 59 -17.08 16.76 2.44
CA GLY A 59 -18.30 16.63 1.65
C GLY A 59 -18.58 15.21 1.10
N LEU A 60 -17.82 14.22 1.53
CA LEU A 60 -18.04 12.81 1.22
C LEU A 60 -18.74 12.12 2.38
N ARG A 61 -19.85 11.46 2.10
CA ARG A 61 -20.54 10.63 3.08
C ARG A 61 -19.86 9.28 3.24
N VAL A 62 -19.52 8.92 4.48
CA VAL A 62 -18.97 7.61 4.85
C VAL A 62 -19.99 6.87 5.70
N HIS A 63 -20.45 5.72 5.22
CA HIS A 63 -21.41 4.86 5.91
C HIS A 63 -20.70 3.84 6.77
N LEU A 64 -21.18 3.65 8.00
CA LEU A 64 -20.65 2.63 8.90
C LEU A 64 -21.57 1.40 8.91
N PHE A 65 -21.00 0.21 8.68
CA PHE A 65 -21.76 -1.02 8.69
C PHE A 65 -21.20 -2.04 9.70
N PRO A 66 -22.05 -2.85 10.35
CA PRO A 66 -21.60 -3.90 11.25
C PRO A 66 -20.79 -4.96 10.48
N MET A 67 -19.59 -5.24 10.93
CA MET A 67 -18.76 -6.31 10.37
C MET A 67 -18.28 -7.22 11.50
N THR A 68 -18.50 -8.52 11.34
CA THR A 68 -18.01 -9.53 12.27
C THR A 68 -16.62 -9.94 11.84
N ALA A 69 -15.62 -9.65 12.69
CA ALA A 69 -14.26 -10.11 12.52
C ALA A 69 -13.94 -11.16 13.60
N LEU A 70 -13.48 -12.31 13.18
CA LEU A 70 -12.85 -13.28 14.07
C LEU A 70 -11.36 -12.96 14.16
N PRO A 71 -10.70 -13.24 15.32
CA PRO A 71 -9.26 -13.15 15.43
C PRO A 71 -8.59 -13.89 14.25
N SER A 72 -7.47 -13.36 13.75
CA SER A 72 -6.79 -13.88 12.55
C SER A 72 -6.37 -15.36 12.65
N TYR A 73 -6.30 -15.90 13.86
CA TYR A 73 -5.98 -17.30 14.15
C TYR A 73 -7.22 -18.22 14.23
N LEU A 74 -8.45 -17.68 14.14
CA LEU A 74 -9.70 -18.45 14.19
C LEU A 74 -10.41 -18.38 12.83
N PHE A 75 -10.64 -19.49 12.18
CA PHE A 75 -11.49 -19.75 11.00
C PHE A 75 -11.92 -18.50 10.19
N ASN A 76 -10.97 -17.65 9.88
CA ASN A 76 -11.21 -16.41 9.15
C ASN A 76 -11.77 -16.76 7.76
N GLY A 77 -12.95 -16.26 7.43
CA GLY A 77 -13.71 -16.66 6.24
C GLY A 77 -15.08 -17.24 6.56
N LEU A 78 -15.32 -17.79 7.77
CA LEU A 78 -16.66 -18.16 8.23
C LEU A 78 -17.61 -16.98 8.23
N THR A 79 -17.10 -15.78 8.48
CA THR A 79 -17.88 -14.54 8.57
C THR A 79 -18.19 -13.91 7.21
N PHE A 80 -17.59 -14.39 6.11
CA PHE A 80 -17.79 -13.77 4.78
C PHE A 80 -19.26 -13.66 4.39
N GLY A 81 -20.04 -14.73 4.56
CA GLY A 81 -21.47 -14.72 4.25
C GLY A 81 -22.29 -13.80 5.16
N ILE A 82 -21.90 -13.68 6.44
CA ILE A 82 -22.55 -12.77 7.41
C ILE A 82 -22.25 -11.32 7.02
N ASN A 83 -21.00 -11.01 6.73
CA ASN A 83 -20.53 -9.68 6.35
C ASN A 83 -21.13 -9.24 5.01
N ALA A 84 -21.26 -10.15 4.05
CA ALA A 84 -21.92 -9.89 2.78
C ALA A 84 -23.41 -9.48 2.96
N ARG A 85 -24.15 -10.16 3.86
CA ARG A 85 -25.52 -9.79 4.19
C ARG A 85 -25.59 -8.47 4.97
N SER A 86 -24.64 -8.22 5.86
CA SER A 86 -24.57 -6.98 6.63
C SER A 86 -24.35 -5.77 5.72
N LEU A 87 -23.40 -5.87 4.79
CA LEU A 87 -23.14 -4.82 3.80
C LEU A 87 -24.40 -4.57 2.93
N ALA A 88 -25.01 -5.62 2.38
CA ALA A 88 -26.20 -5.49 1.56
C ALA A 88 -27.34 -4.76 2.29
N LYS A 89 -27.57 -5.10 3.57
CA LYS A 89 -28.53 -4.39 4.40
C LYS A 89 -28.15 -2.92 4.63
N ALA A 90 -26.87 -2.64 4.82
CA ALA A 90 -26.39 -1.27 5.03
C ALA A 90 -26.56 -0.40 3.79
N VAL A 91 -26.32 -0.94 2.59
CA VAL A 91 -26.53 -0.24 1.31
C VAL A 91 -28.01 0.13 1.14
N VAL A 92 -28.92 -0.82 1.36
CA VAL A 92 -30.37 -0.54 1.29
C VAL A 92 -30.80 0.47 2.36
N LYS A 93 -30.27 0.35 3.59
CA LYS A 93 -30.56 1.30 4.70
C LYS A 93 -30.07 2.71 4.39
N ALA A 94 -28.97 2.85 3.65
CA ALA A 94 -28.45 4.14 3.19
C ALA A 94 -29.31 4.79 2.09
N GLY A 95 -30.37 4.12 1.64
CA GLY A 95 -31.26 4.63 0.58
C GLY A 95 -30.70 4.47 -0.84
N ILE A 96 -29.65 3.67 -1.01
CA ILE A 96 -29.02 3.42 -2.31
C ILE A 96 -29.81 2.33 -3.03
N ASP A 97 -30.35 2.66 -4.21
CA ASP A 97 -31.03 1.66 -5.05
C ASP A 97 -29.96 0.71 -5.67
N PRO A 98 -30.03 -0.61 -5.40
CA PRO A 98 -29.13 -1.56 -6.02
C PRO A 98 -29.15 -1.54 -7.56
N ALA A 99 -30.23 -1.12 -8.19
CA ALA A 99 -30.33 -0.98 -9.65
C ALA A 99 -29.41 0.13 -10.19
N ASP A 100 -29.07 1.10 -9.35
CA ASP A 100 -28.17 2.20 -9.72
C ASP A 100 -26.70 1.89 -9.42
N VAL A 101 -26.40 0.82 -8.70
CA VAL A 101 -25.02 0.43 -8.39
C VAL A 101 -24.38 -0.26 -9.60
N ALA A 102 -23.33 0.35 -10.16
CA ALA A 102 -22.55 -0.25 -11.24
C ALA A 102 -21.37 -1.07 -10.70
N VAL A 103 -20.67 -0.56 -9.68
CA VAL A 103 -19.43 -1.13 -9.16
C VAL A 103 -19.46 -1.25 -7.64
N ALA A 104 -19.01 -2.38 -7.12
CA ALA A 104 -18.74 -2.61 -5.72
C ALA A 104 -17.26 -3.01 -5.54
N HIS A 105 -16.44 -2.11 -5.03
CA HIS A 105 -14.99 -2.24 -4.92
C HIS A 105 -14.57 -2.46 -3.48
N GLY A 106 -14.28 -3.72 -3.12
CA GLY A 106 -13.79 -4.09 -1.80
C GLY A 106 -12.27 -4.04 -1.72
N HIS A 107 -11.74 -3.38 -0.68
CA HIS A 107 -10.31 -3.37 -0.41
C HIS A 107 -9.95 -4.47 0.57
N THR A 108 -9.02 -5.33 0.21
CA THR A 108 -8.63 -6.61 0.85
C THR A 108 -9.66 -7.74 0.71
N SER A 109 -9.21 -8.96 1.01
CA SER A 109 -9.98 -10.21 0.78
C SER A 109 -11.34 -10.24 1.47
N GLY A 110 -11.41 -9.76 2.71
CA GLY A 110 -12.66 -9.78 3.51
C GLY A 110 -13.71 -8.82 2.97
N PHE A 111 -13.29 -7.69 2.43
CA PHE A 111 -14.17 -6.64 1.87
C PHE A 111 -14.59 -6.96 0.44
N GLY A 112 -13.69 -7.54 -0.37
CA GLY A 112 -14.06 -8.12 -1.67
C GLY A 112 -15.11 -9.23 -1.52
N ALA A 113 -14.95 -10.11 -0.52
CA ALA A 113 -15.94 -11.13 -0.21
C ALA A 113 -17.27 -10.52 0.29
N ALA A 114 -17.24 -9.42 1.06
CA ALA A 114 -18.45 -8.72 1.49
C ALA A 114 -19.18 -8.08 0.29
N ALA A 115 -18.43 -7.48 -0.65
CA ALA A 115 -18.96 -6.87 -1.86
C ALA A 115 -19.80 -7.85 -2.72
N LEU A 116 -19.45 -9.15 -2.72
CA LEU A 116 -20.26 -10.19 -3.39
C LEU A 116 -21.68 -10.27 -2.87
N GLY A 117 -21.97 -9.77 -1.66
CA GLY A 117 -23.32 -9.69 -1.13
C GLY A 117 -24.24 -8.79 -1.96
N LEU A 118 -23.70 -7.80 -2.64
CA LEU A 118 -24.47 -6.87 -3.47
C LEU A 118 -24.95 -7.50 -4.78
N LYS A 119 -24.24 -8.50 -5.32
CA LYS A 119 -24.72 -9.29 -6.48
C LYS A 119 -26.02 -10.05 -6.21
N ARG A 120 -26.39 -10.26 -4.94
CA ARG A 120 -27.67 -10.86 -4.59
C ARG A 120 -28.82 -9.86 -4.71
N LEU A 121 -28.54 -8.56 -4.64
CA LEU A 121 -29.51 -7.49 -4.82
C LEU A 121 -29.64 -7.14 -6.31
N ASN A 122 -28.52 -7.07 -7.01
CA ASN A 122 -28.46 -6.86 -8.45
C ASN A 122 -27.25 -7.64 -9.03
N PRO A 123 -27.48 -8.70 -9.85
CA PRO A 123 -26.42 -9.52 -10.44
C PRO A 123 -25.50 -8.74 -11.40
N GLU A 124 -25.96 -7.62 -11.96
CA GLU A 124 -25.18 -6.79 -12.91
C GLU A 124 -24.07 -5.98 -12.23
N ILE A 125 -24.09 -5.87 -10.89
CA ILE A 125 -23.04 -5.16 -10.15
C ILE A 125 -21.69 -5.81 -10.41
N LYS A 126 -20.74 -5.03 -10.95
CA LYS A 126 -19.35 -5.46 -11.15
C LYS A 126 -18.62 -5.43 -9.81
N VAL A 127 -18.19 -6.59 -9.32
CA VAL A 127 -17.50 -6.71 -8.02
C VAL A 127 -16.01 -6.76 -8.24
N LEU A 128 -15.31 -5.80 -7.60
CA LEU A 128 -13.86 -5.68 -7.62
C LEU A 128 -13.28 -5.99 -6.24
N CYS A 129 -12.06 -6.55 -6.21
CA CYS A 129 -11.29 -6.72 -4.98
C CYS A 129 -9.88 -6.14 -5.18
N GLN A 130 -9.54 -5.10 -4.41
CA GLN A 130 -8.19 -4.52 -4.44
C GLN A 130 -7.29 -5.18 -3.39
N HIS A 131 -6.10 -5.56 -3.84
CA HIS A 131 -5.07 -6.22 -3.04
C HIS A 131 -3.95 -5.23 -2.76
N HIS A 132 -3.72 -4.94 -1.46
CA HIS A 132 -2.71 -3.98 -0.99
C HIS A 132 -1.43 -4.64 -0.49
N ASP A 133 -1.49 -5.95 -0.26
CA ASP A 133 -0.39 -6.77 0.23
C ASP A 133 -0.58 -8.24 -0.19
N LEU A 134 0.03 -9.13 0.55
CA LEU A 134 -0.04 -10.58 0.32
C LEU A 134 -1.27 -11.25 0.97
N ASP A 135 -2.23 -10.50 1.53
CA ASP A 135 -3.46 -11.04 2.10
C ASP A 135 -4.23 -11.88 1.05
N PRO A 136 -4.77 -13.04 1.39
CA PRO A 136 -4.89 -13.66 2.73
C PRO A 136 -3.78 -14.67 3.04
N TYR A 137 -2.72 -14.71 2.28
CA TYR A 137 -1.74 -15.79 2.26
C TYR A 137 -0.48 -15.51 3.08
N THR A 138 -0.46 -14.41 3.84
CA THR A 138 0.67 -13.98 4.66
C THR A 138 0.89 -14.88 5.87
N ILE A 139 2.16 -15.13 6.19
CA ILE A 139 2.61 -15.98 7.30
C ILE A 139 3.54 -15.17 8.19
N ARG A 140 3.34 -15.22 9.51
CA ARG A 140 4.22 -14.58 10.50
C ARG A 140 5.13 -15.60 11.18
N ASN A 141 6.37 -15.24 11.46
CA ASN A 141 7.36 -16.03 12.23
C ASN A 141 7.60 -17.44 11.66
N GLY A 142 7.64 -17.57 10.33
CA GLY A 142 7.81 -18.89 9.69
C GLY A 142 6.69 -19.87 9.99
N ARG A 143 5.68 -19.46 10.77
CA ARG A 143 4.45 -20.21 11.05
C ARG A 143 3.30 -19.49 10.37
N LEU A 144 2.41 -20.29 9.83
CA LEU A 144 1.13 -19.80 9.42
C LEU A 144 0.51 -19.08 10.63
N ALA A 145 0.11 -17.81 10.47
CA ALA A 145 -0.58 -17.08 11.51
C ALA A 145 -1.90 -17.79 11.83
N GLY A 146 -1.87 -18.69 12.81
CA GLY A 146 -2.95 -19.56 13.18
C GLY A 146 -2.64 -21.06 13.01
N TRP A 147 -3.51 -21.89 13.53
CA TRP A 147 -3.44 -23.34 13.47
C TRP A 147 -3.60 -23.84 12.02
N LEU A 148 -2.84 -24.84 11.59
CA LEU A 148 -2.86 -25.36 10.22
C LEU A 148 -4.26 -25.57 9.61
N PRO A 149 -5.27 -26.13 10.34
CA PRO A 149 -6.65 -26.23 9.84
C PRO A 149 -7.30 -24.88 9.54
N ASN A 150 -7.02 -23.84 10.34
CA ASN A 150 -7.59 -22.49 10.17
C ASN A 150 -7.13 -21.83 8.89
N LEU A 151 -5.91 -22.08 8.49
CA LEU A 151 -5.34 -21.52 7.28
C LEU A 151 -5.82 -22.20 6.02
N SER A 152 -5.88 -23.49 6.06
CA SER A 152 -6.51 -24.24 4.98
C SER A 152 -7.95 -23.78 4.79
N PHE A 153 -8.70 -23.58 5.89
CA PHE A 153 -10.05 -23.06 5.84
C PHE A 153 -10.13 -21.61 5.31
N ARG A 154 -9.28 -20.72 5.82
CA ARG A 154 -9.21 -19.32 5.35
C ARG A 154 -8.87 -19.26 3.87
N ALA A 155 -7.86 -20.00 3.43
CA ALA A 155 -7.44 -20.04 2.05
C ALA A 155 -8.53 -20.60 1.13
N HIS A 156 -9.24 -21.65 1.55
CA HIS A 156 -10.38 -22.19 0.79
C HIS A 156 -11.57 -21.21 0.73
N ALA A 157 -11.87 -20.52 1.81
CA ALA A 157 -12.95 -19.52 1.85
C ALA A 157 -12.61 -18.32 0.95
N ALA A 158 -11.37 -17.81 1.04
CA ALA A 158 -10.88 -16.73 0.17
C ALA A 158 -10.91 -17.16 -1.31
N ARG A 159 -10.42 -18.36 -1.63
CA ARG A 159 -10.45 -18.90 -2.99
C ARG A 159 -11.87 -18.93 -3.56
N ARG A 160 -12.86 -19.43 -2.81
CA ARG A 160 -14.26 -19.47 -3.24
C ARG A 160 -14.84 -18.08 -3.50
N ALA A 161 -14.46 -17.09 -2.70
CA ALA A 161 -14.86 -15.72 -2.92
C ALA A 161 -14.17 -15.13 -4.16
N TYR A 162 -12.86 -15.33 -4.29
CA TYR A 162 -12.06 -14.80 -5.40
C TYR A 162 -12.52 -15.32 -6.76
N GLU A 163 -12.90 -16.59 -6.86
CA GLU A 163 -13.44 -17.19 -8.10
C GLU A 163 -14.77 -16.53 -8.56
N GLN A 164 -15.46 -15.80 -7.67
CA GLN A 164 -16.71 -15.10 -7.98
C GLN A 164 -16.51 -13.60 -8.27
N ILE A 165 -15.40 -13.01 -7.82
CA ILE A 165 -15.04 -11.61 -8.06
C ILE A 165 -14.78 -11.40 -9.54
N ASP A 166 -15.29 -10.30 -10.10
CA ASP A 166 -15.21 -10.06 -11.54
C ASP A 166 -13.84 -9.52 -11.94
N LEU A 167 -13.20 -8.70 -11.08
CA LEU A 167 -11.87 -8.15 -11.34
C LEU A 167 -11.07 -8.03 -10.05
N HIS A 168 -9.87 -8.60 -10.05
CA HIS A 168 -8.88 -8.42 -9.00
C HIS A 168 -7.95 -7.27 -9.37
N VAL A 169 -7.89 -6.25 -8.51
CA VAL A 169 -7.08 -5.05 -8.70
C VAL A 169 -5.86 -5.15 -7.79
N CYS A 170 -4.68 -5.20 -8.34
CA CYS A 170 -3.42 -5.34 -7.61
C CYS A 170 -2.65 -4.02 -7.66
N ILE A 171 -2.06 -3.60 -6.53
CA ILE A 171 -1.34 -2.32 -6.46
C ILE A 171 0.07 -2.37 -7.06
N SER A 172 0.53 -3.54 -7.49
CA SER A 172 1.79 -3.74 -8.20
C SER A 172 1.82 -5.10 -8.90
N ARG A 173 2.77 -5.29 -9.80
CA ARG A 173 3.00 -6.58 -10.46
C ARG A 173 3.46 -7.65 -9.46
N ALA A 174 4.21 -7.28 -8.42
CA ALA A 174 4.60 -8.19 -7.35
C ALA A 174 3.37 -8.75 -6.61
N VAL A 175 2.40 -7.90 -6.29
CA VAL A 175 1.13 -8.32 -5.67
C VAL A 175 0.30 -9.15 -6.64
N GLU A 176 0.21 -8.78 -7.91
CA GLU A 176 -0.49 -9.55 -8.96
C GLU A 176 0.15 -10.94 -9.15
N TRP A 177 1.48 -11.01 -9.18
CA TRP A 177 2.19 -12.27 -9.31
C TRP A 177 1.88 -13.22 -8.15
N ASN A 178 1.97 -12.72 -6.91
CA ASN A 178 1.66 -13.51 -5.72
C ASN A 178 0.21 -14.04 -5.73
N LEU A 179 -0.74 -13.19 -6.10
CA LEU A 179 -2.16 -13.58 -6.20
C LEU A 179 -2.37 -14.65 -7.27
N SER A 180 -1.78 -14.46 -8.45
CA SER A 180 -2.00 -15.30 -9.63
C SER A 180 -1.26 -16.65 -9.55
N HIS A 181 -0.15 -16.70 -8.83
CA HIS A 181 0.72 -17.89 -8.75
C HIS A 181 0.59 -18.64 -7.43
N PHE A 182 -0.16 -18.13 -6.46
CA PHE A 182 -0.38 -18.86 -5.22
C PHE A 182 -0.84 -20.31 -5.51
N PRO A 183 -0.26 -21.35 -4.89
CA PRO A 183 0.61 -21.31 -3.70
C PRO A 183 2.13 -21.30 -3.97
N GLN A 184 2.58 -20.83 -5.12
CA GLN A 184 4.00 -20.60 -5.36
C GLN A 184 4.48 -19.34 -4.60
N VAL A 185 5.75 -19.32 -4.20
CA VAL A 185 6.39 -18.16 -3.57
C VAL A 185 7.11 -17.37 -4.64
N ASN A 186 7.00 -16.06 -4.61
CA ASN A 186 7.74 -15.20 -5.53
C ASN A 186 9.25 -15.29 -5.23
N PRO A 187 10.08 -15.73 -6.19
CA PRO A 187 11.51 -15.88 -5.97
C PRO A 187 12.26 -14.54 -5.80
N ASP A 188 11.67 -13.44 -6.29
CA ASP A 188 12.31 -12.12 -6.25
C ASP A 188 12.20 -11.43 -4.88
N ILE A 189 11.52 -12.05 -3.91
CA ILE A 189 11.31 -11.50 -2.58
C ILE A 189 11.89 -12.44 -1.53
N ASP A 190 12.93 -11.99 -0.82
CA ASP A 190 13.49 -12.73 0.30
C ASP A 190 12.69 -12.49 1.59
N PHE A 191 11.84 -13.44 1.93
CA PHE A 191 11.10 -13.46 3.19
C PHE A 191 11.75 -14.32 4.28
N GLU A 192 12.91 -14.94 4.01
CA GLU A 192 13.48 -15.93 4.92
C GLU A 192 13.90 -15.34 6.26
N ASN A 193 14.46 -14.14 6.23
CA ASN A 193 14.96 -13.44 7.41
C ASN A 193 13.87 -12.64 8.15
N TYR A 194 12.65 -12.60 7.61
CA TYR A 194 11.55 -11.83 8.15
C TYR A 194 10.40 -12.69 8.63
N ASN A 195 9.58 -12.11 9.47
CA ASN A 195 8.39 -12.76 10.03
C ASN A 195 7.27 -12.99 9.01
N TYR A 196 7.51 -12.70 7.73
CA TYR A 196 6.54 -12.89 6.65
C TYR A 196 7.08 -13.93 5.68
N LYS A 197 6.52 -15.15 5.74
CA LYS A 197 6.84 -16.21 4.78
C LYS A 197 5.59 -16.61 4.03
N LEU A 198 5.69 -16.62 2.71
CA LEU A 198 4.74 -17.33 1.87
C LEU A 198 5.09 -18.83 1.89
N ARG A 199 4.13 -19.68 2.18
CA ARG A 199 4.30 -21.12 2.15
C ARG A 199 3.35 -21.77 1.17
N LYS A 200 3.87 -22.73 0.43
CA LYS A 200 3.05 -23.68 -0.32
C LYS A 200 2.18 -24.45 0.66
N LEU A 201 0.86 -24.31 0.56
CA LEU A 201 -0.08 -25.10 1.34
C LEU A 201 -0.34 -26.41 0.61
N ARG A 202 -0.01 -27.54 1.24
CA ARG A 202 -0.26 -28.87 0.66
C ARG A 202 -1.75 -29.02 0.34
N GLY A 203 -2.06 -29.51 -0.86
CA GLY A 203 -3.44 -29.72 -1.30
C GLY A 203 -4.21 -28.47 -1.73
N MET A 204 -3.62 -27.28 -1.61
CA MET A 204 -4.23 -26.08 -2.16
C MET A 204 -4.17 -26.08 -3.68
N ARG A 205 -5.33 -25.87 -4.28
CA ARG A 205 -5.43 -25.67 -5.73
C ARG A 205 -5.20 -24.19 -6.04
N LYS A 206 -4.60 -23.91 -7.21
CA LYS A 206 -4.52 -22.54 -7.75
C LYS A 206 -5.93 -21.93 -7.82
N THR A 207 -6.07 -20.70 -7.41
CA THR A 207 -7.32 -19.95 -7.54
C THR A 207 -7.56 -19.61 -9.01
N ARG A 208 -8.77 -19.84 -9.51
CA ARG A 208 -9.18 -19.46 -10.86
C ARG A 208 -9.73 -18.04 -10.80
N LEU A 209 -8.89 -17.05 -11.01
CA LEU A 209 -9.30 -15.66 -11.10
C LEU A 209 -9.97 -15.41 -12.45
N LYS A 210 -11.06 -14.63 -12.48
CA LYS A 210 -11.73 -14.25 -13.73
C LYS A 210 -10.86 -13.28 -14.53
N ALA A 211 -10.38 -12.23 -13.85
CA ALA A 211 -9.50 -11.21 -14.42
C ALA A 211 -8.63 -10.58 -13.34
N THR A 212 -7.45 -10.13 -13.72
CA THR A 212 -6.56 -9.30 -12.90
C THR A 212 -6.18 -8.03 -13.65
N THR A 213 -5.87 -6.97 -12.91
CA THR A 213 -5.28 -5.75 -13.44
C THR A 213 -4.40 -5.11 -12.38
N VAL A 214 -3.39 -4.36 -12.83
CA VAL A 214 -2.59 -3.53 -11.94
C VAL A 214 -3.13 -2.11 -11.95
N LEU A 215 -3.39 -1.57 -10.77
CA LEU A 215 -3.68 -0.17 -10.50
C LEU A 215 -2.74 0.29 -9.40
N TYR A 216 -1.69 0.99 -9.78
CA TYR A 216 -0.74 1.55 -8.84
C TYR A 216 -1.40 2.60 -7.95
N ASN A 217 -0.94 2.72 -6.71
CA ASN A 217 -1.35 3.81 -5.84
C ASN A 217 -0.79 5.13 -6.39
N GLY A 218 -1.67 6.03 -6.73
CA GLY A 218 -1.28 7.35 -7.21
C GLY A 218 -1.05 8.34 -6.06
N VAL A 219 -0.58 9.51 -6.42
CA VAL A 219 -0.29 10.63 -5.53
C VAL A 219 -1.17 11.81 -5.93
N ASP A 220 -1.69 12.54 -4.96
CA ASP A 220 -2.33 13.83 -5.23
C ASP A 220 -1.26 14.90 -5.54
N THR A 221 -1.02 15.13 -6.82
CA THR A 221 0.02 16.07 -7.29
C THR A 221 -0.31 17.54 -7.00
N ARG A 222 -1.50 17.86 -6.48
CA ARG A 222 -1.84 19.19 -5.94
C ARG A 222 -1.19 19.42 -4.59
N ILE A 223 -0.95 18.36 -3.82
CA ILE A 223 -0.30 18.37 -2.50
C ILE A 223 1.21 18.10 -2.67
N PHE A 224 1.54 17.00 -3.33
CA PHE A 224 2.90 16.57 -3.57
C PHE A 224 3.38 17.06 -4.93
N ASN A 225 4.04 18.20 -4.95
CA ASN A 225 4.56 18.87 -6.14
C ASN A 225 5.88 19.57 -5.83
N THR A 226 6.50 20.13 -6.84
CA THR A 226 7.82 20.79 -6.72
C THR A 226 7.76 22.25 -6.26
N GLU A 227 6.58 22.77 -5.98
CA GLU A 227 6.42 24.19 -5.58
C GLU A 227 7.11 24.45 -4.25
N GLY A 228 8.00 25.45 -4.22
CA GLY A 228 8.80 25.77 -3.04
C GLY A 228 9.97 24.85 -2.76
N ARG A 229 10.31 23.92 -3.68
CA ARG A 229 11.50 23.06 -3.54
C ARG A 229 12.78 23.86 -3.39
N LYS A 230 13.58 23.54 -2.37
CA LYS A 230 14.90 24.12 -2.12
C LYS A 230 15.87 23.02 -1.66
N THR A 231 16.98 22.88 -2.36
CA THR A 231 18.05 21.93 -2.06
C THR A 231 19.39 22.67 -2.04
N GLU A 232 19.55 23.53 -1.04
CA GLU A 232 20.81 24.29 -0.82
C GLU A 232 21.48 23.76 0.46
N GLY A 233 22.81 23.78 0.48
CA GLY A 233 23.62 23.38 1.64
C GLY A 233 24.07 21.93 1.59
N THR A 234 24.16 21.27 2.74
CA THR A 234 24.60 19.87 2.89
C THR A 234 23.61 18.92 2.22
N PHE A 235 24.12 17.87 1.60
CA PHE A 235 23.32 16.83 0.94
C PHE A 235 22.38 16.14 1.93
N ARG A 236 21.07 16.14 1.67
CA ARG A 236 20.04 15.62 2.58
C ARG A 236 19.40 14.33 2.07
N ILE A 237 19.51 13.31 2.90
CA ILE A 237 18.89 11.99 2.69
C ILE A 237 17.68 11.86 3.62
N GLY A 238 16.53 11.43 3.09
CA GLY A 238 15.33 11.19 3.90
C GLY A 238 14.88 9.74 3.84
N CYS A 239 14.31 9.27 4.95
CA CYS A 239 13.61 7.99 5.06
C CYS A 239 12.35 8.17 5.90
N ILE A 240 11.19 7.75 5.39
CA ILE A 240 9.93 7.72 6.15
C ILE A 240 9.39 6.30 6.15
N ALA A 241 9.36 5.66 7.30
CA ALA A 241 8.72 4.37 7.49
C ALA A 241 8.58 4.03 8.98
N ASN A 242 7.63 3.16 9.32
CA ASN A 242 7.60 2.55 10.66
C ASN A 242 8.87 1.73 10.89
N PHE A 243 9.50 1.89 12.06
CA PHE A 243 10.70 1.13 12.43
C PHE A 243 10.35 -0.33 12.72
N GLN A 244 10.26 -1.12 11.65
CA GLN A 244 10.01 -2.57 11.66
C GLN A 244 11.11 -3.26 10.85
N ASP A 245 11.39 -4.53 11.15
CA ASP A 245 12.43 -5.33 10.47
C ASP A 245 12.35 -5.22 8.94
N LEU A 246 11.13 -5.34 8.37
CA LEU A 246 10.92 -5.27 6.93
C LEU A 246 11.34 -3.97 6.27
N LYS A 247 11.51 -2.89 7.02
CA LYS A 247 11.87 -1.57 6.51
C LYS A 247 13.38 -1.35 6.42
N GLU A 248 14.18 -2.25 7.01
CA GLU A 248 15.63 -2.31 6.87
C GLU A 248 16.37 -1.01 7.19
N HIS A 249 15.91 -0.24 8.18
CA HIS A 249 16.62 0.95 8.64
C HIS A 249 18.04 0.66 9.06
N ARG A 250 18.34 -0.56 9.57
CA ARG A 250 19.68 -1.00 9.93
C ARG A 250 20.60 -1.09 8.72
N THR A 251 20.09 -1.54 7.58
CA THR A 251 20.84 -1.57 6.30
C THR A 251 21.14 -0.15 5.83
N LEU A 252 20.17 0.77 5.93
CA LEU A 252 20.41 2.19 5.62
C LEU A 252 21.48 2.79 6.53
N LEU A 253 21.42 2.59 7.85
CA LEU A 253 22.42 3.11 8.78
C LEU A 253 23.82 2.58 8.47
N ARG A 254 23.97 1.30 8.15
CA ARG A 254 25.27 0.73 7.74
C ARG A 254 25.77 1.34 6.43
N ALA A 255 24.89 1.58 5.46
CA ALA A 255 25.23 2.26 4.22
C ALA A 255 25.71 3.70 4.50
N LEU A 256 25.01 4.45 5.37
CA LEU A 256 25.41 5.79 5.78
C LEU A 256 26.77 5.80 6.50
N GLY A 257 27.06 4.82 7.36
CA GLY A 257 28.36 4.63 7.97
C GLY A 257 29.49 4.48 6.94
N LYS A 258 29.26 3.66 5.89
CA LYS A 258 30.20 3.50 4.78
C LYS A 258 30.44 4.79 4.00
N LEU A 259 29.38 5.60 3.78
CA LEU A 259 29.54 6.92 3.13
C LEU A 259 30.40 7.86 3.98
N GLN A 260 30.20 7.86 5.31
CA GLN A 260 31.02 8.64 6.23
C GLN A 260 32.49 8.19 6.19
N ASP A 261 32.77 6.88 6.20
CA ASP A 261 34.14 6.33 6.10
C ASP A 261 34.81 6.69 4.78
N ARG A 262 34.04 6.89 3.71
CA ARG A 262 34.53 7.40 2.39
C ARG A 262 34.68 8.92 2.35
N GLY A 263 34.41 9.62 3.45
CA GLY A 263 34.57 11.07 3.56
C GLY A 263 33.48 11.91 2.86
N LEU A 264 32.34 11.32 2.56
CA LEU A 264 31.21 12.05 1.97
C LEU A 264 30.49 12.88 3.03
N ASP A 265 30.08 14.10 2.64
CA ASP A 265 29.31 14.99 3.50
C ASP A 265 27.82 14.86 3.22
N PHE A 266 27.04 14.59 4.27
CA PHE A 266 25.58 14.43 4.20
C PHE A 266 24.93 14.61 5.57
N GLU A 267 23.65 14.88 5.56
CA GLU A 267 22.72 14.77 6.70
C GLU A 267 21.62 13.76 6.34
N ALA A 268 21.12 13.00 7.33
CA ALA A 268 20.03 12.06 7.10
C ALA A 268 18.93 12.24 8.15
N GLU A 269 17.68 12.25 7.69
CA GLU A 269 16.49 12.35 8.55
C GLU A 269 15.65 11.07 8.41
N LEU A 270 15.53 10.32 9.50
CA LEU A 270 14.77 9.08 9.58
C LEU A 270 13.51 9.33 10.41
N ILE A 271 12.34 9.23 9.77
CA ILE A 271 11.05 9.59 10.34
C ILE A 271 10.19 8.35 10.56
N GLY A 272 9.66 8.22 11.77
CA GLY A 272 8.71 7.16 12.12
C GLY A 272 8.83 6.68 13.55
N THR A 273 8.02 5.69 13.88
CA THR A 273 7.99 5.01 15.18
C THR A 273 7.97 3.50 14.96
N GLY A 274 8.30 2.73 15.97
CA GLY A 274 8.22 1.26 15.89
C GLY A 274 9.23 0.54 16.79
N PRO A 275 9.13 -0.79 16.85
CA PRO A 275 9.91 -1.61 17.78
C PRO A 275 11.41 -1.57 17.55
N GLU A 276 11.85 -1.32 16.29
CA GLU A 276 13.28 -1.28 15.94
C GLU A 276 13.95 0.10 16.17
N LEU A 277 13.18 1.14 16.54
CA LEU A 277 13.68 2.51 16.66
C LEU A 277 14.88 2.62 17.62
N GLU A 278 14.77 2.09 18.83
CA GLU A 278 15.84 2.19 19.81
C GLU A 278 17.09 1.40 19.39
N GLY A 279 16.90 0.23 18.79
CA GLY A 279 18.01 -0.53 18.22
C GLY A 279 18.69 0.17 17.04
N CYS A 280 17.94 0.96 16.26
CA CYS A 280 18.52 1.80 15.19
C CYS A 280 19.30 2.99 15.74
N LYS A 281 18.81 3.64 16.80
CA LYS A 281 19.55 4.73 17.47
C LYS A 281 20.88 4.23 18.06
N GLN A 282 20.86 3.06 18.72
CA GLN A 282 22.07 2.43 19.24
C GLN A 282 23.08 2.13 18.11
N LEU A 283 22.62 1.53 17.01
CA LEU A 283 23.46 1.25 15.85
C LEU A 283 24.04 2.54 15.24
N SER A 284 23.25 3.62 15.16
CA SER A 284 23.71 4.93 14.70
C SER A 284 24.86 5.46 15.56
N HIS A 285 24.75 5.34 16.89
CA HIS A 285 25.79 5.72 17.82
C HIS A 285 27.06 4.87 17.66
N GLU A 286 26.92 3.54 17.55
CA GLU A 286 28.04 2.61 17.31
C GLU A 286 28.79 2.94 16.02
N LEU A 287 28.05 3.38 14.97
CA LEU A 287 28.61 3.83 13.69
C LEU A 287 29.09 5.30 13.70
N LYS A 288 29.02 5.99 14.85
CA LYS A 288 29.43 7.41 15.01
C LYS A 288 28.68 8.37 14.08
N LEU A 289 27.41 8.11 13.85
CA LEU A 289 26.53 8.90 12.97
C LEU A 289 25.73 9.98 13.73
N ASP A 290 25.95 10.19 15.02
CA ASP A 290 25.13 11.07 15.89
C ASP A 290 25.05 12.52 15.38
N SER A 291 26.10 13.01 14.73
CA SER A 291 26.14 14.37 14.15
C SER A 291 25.51 14.47 12.75
N ARG A 292 25.16 13.34 12.11
CA ARG A 292 24.69 13.28 10.73
C ARG A 292 23.31 12.69 10.56
N VAL A 293 22.85 11.87 11.52
CA VAL A 293 21.57 11.16 11.46
C VAL A 293 20.63 11.67 12.54
N MET A 294 19.47 12.17 12.12
CA MET A 294 18.43 12.64 13.01
C MET A 294 17.23 11.68 12.95
N PHE A 295 16.78 11.24 14.13
CA PHE A 295 15.56 10.44 14.26
C PHE A 295 14.41 11.35 14.68
N LEU A 296 13.36 11.39 13.87
CA LEU A 296 12.21 12.25 14.06
C LEU A 296 10.94 11.43 14.30
N ALA A 297 10.02 11.98 15.08
CA ALA A 297 8.68 11.41 15.23
C ALA A 297 7.88 11.47 13.92
N GLU A 298 6.75 10.77 13.87
CA GLU A 298 5.83 10.84 12.73
C GLU A 298 5.44 12.28 12.41
N LEU A 299 5.45 12.61 11.13
CA LEU A 299 4.98 13.90 10.64
C LEU A 299 3.49 13.83 10.30
N PRO A 300 2.73 14.90 10.55
CA PRO A 300 1.41 15.07 9.97
C PRO A 300 1.46 15.01 8.45
N HIS A 301 0.42 14.44 7.83
CA HIS A 301 0.38 14.25 6.38
C HIS A 301 0.60 15.53 5.57
N GLU A 302 0.05 16.64 6.04
CA GLU A 302 0.19 17.97 5.43
C GLU A 302 1.63 18.53 5.46
N ARG A 303 2.51 17.95 6.29
CA ARG A 303 3.92 18.34 6.38
C ARG A 303 4.86 17.45 5.54
N LEU A 304 4.34 16.35 4.98
CA LEU A 304 5.15 15.41 4.23
C LEU A 304 5.70 16.03 2.94
N ALA A 305 4.91 16.80 2.22
CA ALA A 305 5.36 17.45 0.99
C ALA A 305 6.53 18.41 1.25
N ASP A 306 6.47 19.21 2.32
CA ASP A 306 7.58 20.11 2.72
C ASP A 306 8.83 19.32 3.12
N PHE A 307 8.65 18.16 3.76
CA PHE A 307 9.78 17.28 4.07
C PHE A 307 10.44 16.78 2.80
N TYR A 308 9.68 16.20 1.86
CA TYR A 308 10.27 15.68 0.62
C TYR A 308 10.95 16.80 -0.20
N ARG A 309 10.36 17.99 -0.30
CA ARG A 309 10.90 19.12 -1.09
C ARG A 309 12.30 19.57 -0.66
N ARG A 310 12.69 19.37 0.60
CA ARG A 310 14.01 19.76 1.10
C ARG A 310 15.07 18.67 0.98
N LEU A 311 14.69 17.46 0.55
CA LEU A 311 15.62 16.36 0.37
C LEU A 311 16.31 16.42 -0.99
N ASP A 312 17.55 15.93 -1.02
CA ASP A 312 18.26 15.62 -2.26
C ASP A 312 17.94 14.19 -2.73
N LEU A 313 17.74 13.27 -1.79
CA LEU A 313 17.48 11.86 -2.08
C LEU A 313 16.58 11.24 -1.01
N PHE A 314 15.59 10.49 -1.44
CA PHE A 314 14.79 9.63 -0.57
C PHE A 314 15.27 8.19 -0.65
N VAL A 315 15.49 7.52 0.50
CA VAL A 315 15.99 6.14 0.54
C VAL A 315 15.17 5.31 1.50
N LEU A 316 14.57 4.23 1.01
CA LEU A 316 13.88 3.25 1.84
C LEU A 316 14.21 1.83 1.35
N PRO A 317 15.14 1.11 2.01
CA PRO A 317 15.62 -0.19 1.57
C PRO A 317 14.73 -1.35 2.07
N SER A 318 13.42 -1.16 2.12
CA SER A 318 12.49 -2.22 2.55
C SER A 318 12.66 -3.50 1.74
N VAL A 319 12.52 -4.64 2.40
CA VAL A 319 12.49 -5.95 1.70
C VAL A 319 11.21 -6.12 0.92
N PHE A 320 10.10 -5.69 1.50
CA PHE A 320 8.79 -5.77 0.85
C PHE A 320 7.97 -4.50 1.08
N GLU A 321 7.53 -3.95 -0.03
CA GLU A 321 6.46 -2.95 -0.14
C GLU A 321 5.46 -3.43 -1.18
N GLY A 322 4.19 -3.43 -0.82
CA GLY A 322 3.14 -3.72 -1.80
C GLY A 322 3.20 -2.75 -2.99
N PHE A 323 3.45 -1.47 -2.70
CA PHE A 323 3.78 -0.43 -3.67
C PHE A 323 4.80 0.58 -3.10
N GLY A 324 4.48 1.22 -1.96
CA GLY A 324 5.32 2.24 -1.34
C GLY A 324 5.01 3.66 -1.85
N CYS A 325 3.87 4.23 -1.45
CA CYS A 325 3.47 5.59 -1.86
C CYS A 325 4.53 6.65 -1.57
N VAL A 326 5.29 6.49 -0.50
CA VAL A 326 6.37 7.42 -0.10
C VAL A 326 7.41 7.68 -1.19
N TYR A 327 7.65 6.72 -2.09
CA TYR A 327 8.57 6.92 -3.21
C TYR A 327 7.99 7.84 -4.27
N THR A 328 6.73 7.65 -4.63
CA THR A 328 6.05 8.50 -5.63
C THR A 328 5.71 9.86 -5.06
N GLU A 329 5.44 9.98 -3.75
CA GLU A 329 5.31 11.24 -3.04
C GLU A 329 6.62 12.06 -3.10
N ALA A 330 7.76 11.41 -2.76
CA ALA A 330 9.09 12.04 -2.85
C ALA A 330 9.39 12.49 -4.28
N TRP A 331 9.20 11.60 -5.26
CA TRP A 331 9.45 11.90 -6.66
C TRP A 331 8.57 13.05 -7.18
N SER A 332 7.29 13.10 -6.81
CA SER A 332 6.38 14.17 -7.18
C SER A 332 6.82 15.53 -6.61
N CYS A 333 7.47 15.52 -5.44
CA CYS A 333 8.10 16.69 -4.85
C CYS A 333 9.48 17.04 -5.46
N GLY A 334 9.90 16.34 -6.52
CA GLY A 334 11.16 16.53 -7.20
C GLY A 334 12.35 15.83 -6.54
N THR A 335 12.11 14.94 -5.58
CA THR A 335 13.16 14.21 -4.87
C THR A 335 13.23 12.78 -5.40
N PRO A 336 14.31 12.40 -6.10
CA PRO A 336 14.50 11.05 -6.57
C PRO A 336 14.65 10.08 -5.40
N PHE A 337 14.47 8.79 -5.68
CA PHE A 337 14.53 7.77 -4.63
C PHE A 337 15.39 6.57 -5.01
N ILE A 338 15.95 5.91 -3.99
CA ILE A 338 16.50 4.57 -4.09
C ILE A 338 15.63 3.61 -3.30
N ALA A 339 15.22 2.52 -3.96
CA ALA A 339 14.43 1.43 -3.40
C ALA A 339 15.23 0.12 -3.46
N CYS A 340 14.65 -1.01 -3.05
CA CYS A 340 15.22 -2.34 -3.30
C CYS A 340 14.52 -3.08 -4.43
N GLN A 341 15.22 -4.03 -5.01
CA GLN A 341 14.64 -5.00 -5.95
C GLN A 341 13.50 -5.77 -5.28
N GLY A 342 12.51 -6.22 -6.07
CA GLY A 342 11.38 -7.01 -5.59
C GLY A 342 10.26 -6.22 -4.92
N GLN A 343 10.41 -4.92 -4.70
CA GLN A 343 9.34 -4.04 -4.22
C GLN A 343 8.38 -3.65 -5.33
N GLY A 344 7.13 -3.29 -4.96
CA GLY A 344 6.14 -2.85 -5.94
C GLY A 344 6.54 -1.60 -6.72
N ILE A 345 7.31 -0.69 -6.11
CA ILE A 345 7.83 0.51 -6.79
C ILE A 345 8.86 0.19 -7.88
N ALA A 346 9.50 -0.98 -7.85
CA ALA A 346 10.45 -1.39 -8.88
C ALA A 346 9.80 -1.45 -10.27
N ASP A 347 8.48 -1.65 -10.35
CA ASP A 347 7.72 -1.59 -11.61
C ASP A 347 7.86 -0.23 -12.32
N TYR A 348 8.08 0.84 -11.56
CA TYR A 348 8.20 2.21 -12.07
C TYR A 348 9.58 2.53 -12.65
N ILE A 349 10.60 1.76 -12.29
CA ILE A 349 11.98 1.96 -12.77
C ILE A 349 12.14 1.27 -14.12
N PHE A 350 12.76 1.95 -15.07
CA PHE A 350 13.13 1.35 -16.34
C PHE A 350 14.18 0.26 -16.11
N PRO A 351 14.10 -0.90 -16.80
CA PRO A 351 15.07 -1.99 -16.61
C PRO A 351 16.54 -1.56 -16.78
N GLU A 352 16.80 -0.68 -17.74
CA GLU A 352 18.14 -0.12 -17.99
C GLU A 352 18.63 0.79 -16.87
N ASP A 353 17.74 1.41 -16.09
CA ASP A 353 18.05 2.30 -14.98
C ASP A 353 18.03 1.57 -13.62
N ALA A 354 17.64 0.29 -13.58
CA ALA A 354 17.51 -0.49 -12.35
C ALA A 354 18.81 -0.49 -11.51
N ASN A 355 19.96 -0.59 -12.17
CA ASN A 355 21.26 -0.56 -11.49
C ASN A 355 21.55 0.78 -10.80
N LEU A 356 20.88 1.86 -11.15
CA LEU A 356 21.03 3.17 -10.51
C LEU A 356 20.13 3.33 -9.29
N TRP A 357 18.91 2.75 -9.33
CA TRP A 357 17.82 3.10 -8.43
C TRP A 357 17.30 1.95 -7.57
N LEU A 358 17.67 0.70 -7.89
CA LEU A 358 17.21 -0.49 -7.16
C LEU A 358 18.39 -1.20 -6.52
N ALA A 359 18.51 -1.09 -5.20
CA ALA A 359 19.53 -1.80 -4.42
C ALA A 359 19.15 -3.28 -4.22
N SER A 360 20.17 -4.10 -4.03
CA SER A 360 19.99 -5.47 -3.56
C SER A 360 19.44 -5.48 -2.14
N GLN A 361 18.56 -6.42 -1.85
CA GLN A 361 17.98 -6.56 -0.50
C GLN A 361 19.09 -6.91 0.50
N HIS A 362 19.03 -6.34 1.71
CA HIS A 362 20.00 -6.56 2.80
C HIS A 362 21.46 -6.16 2.52
N ASP A 363 21.71 -5.49 1.43
CA ASP A 363 23.07 -5.16 0.98
C ASP A 363 23.39 -3.68 1.22
N ALA A 364 24.11 -3.42 2.33
CA ALA A 364 24.54 -2.07 2.69
C ALA A 364 25.67 -1.54 1.78
N ASP A 365 26.45 -2.44 1.15
CA ASP A 365 27.52 -2.06 0.21
C ASP A 365 26.90 -1.54 -1.09
N ASP A 366 26.01 -2.33 -1.71
CA ASP A 366 25.31 -1.93 -2.92
C ASP A 366 24.46 -0.66 -2.69
N LEU A 367 23.79 -0.54 -1.53
CA LEU A 367 23.04 0.65 -1.18
C LEU A 367 23.95 1.89 -1.05
N SER A 368 25.10 1.76 -0.37
CA SER A 368 26.05 2.85 -0.23
C SER A 368 26.63 3.29 -1.57
N ASP A 369 26.95 2.34 -2.45
CA ASP A 369 27.49 2.63 -3.79
C ASP A 369 26.49 3.40 -4.66
N LYS A 370 25.20 3.06 -4.60
CA LYS A 370 24.15 3.79 -5.31
C LYS A 370 23.95 5.21 -4.77
N ILE A 371 23.97 5.38 -3.44
CA ILE A 371 23.85 6.71 -2.83
C ILE A 371 25.06 7.56 -3.21
N GLU A 372 26.27 7.01 -3.12
CA GLU A 372 27.52 7.70 -3.52
C GLU A 372 27.50 8.09 -4.99
N ASN A 373 27.07 7.18 -5.88
CA ASN A 373 26.92 7.46 -7.31
C ASN A 373 25.96 8.64 -7.54
N TYR A 374 24.84 8.68 -6.81
CA TYR A 374 23.90 9.78 -6.91
C TYR A 374 24.49 11.10 -6.37
N ILE A 375 25.18 11.08 -5.23
CA ILE A 375 25.86 12.27 -4.68
C ILE A 375 26.83 12.86 -5.73
N LYS A 376 27.62 12.01 -6.39
CA LYS A 376 28.70 12.44 -7.31
C LYS A 376 28.19 12.83 -8.70
N LYS A 377 27.18 12.14 -9.24
CA LYS A 377 26.81 12.27 -10.66
C LYS A 377 25.44 12.89 -10.89
N ARG A 378 24.55 12.89 -9.89
CA ARG A 378 23.17 13.42 -9.99
C ARG A 378 22.41 12.91 -11.23
N PRO A 379 22.40 11.59 -11.52
CA PRO A 379 21.64 11.09 -12.66
C PRO A 379 20.15 11.46 -12.53
N GLU A 380 19.52 11.77 -13.66
CA GLU A 380 18.08 12.02 -13.70
C GLU A 380 17.32 10.71 -13.52
N GLN A 381 16.32 10.72 -12.63
CA GLN A 381 15.41 9.59 -12.44
C GLN A 381 14.18 9.75 -13.33
N ARG A 382 13.93 8.77 -14.17
CA ARG A 382 12.73 8.70 -15.01
C ARG A 382 11.82 7.58 -14.52
N LEU A 383 10.51 7.79 -14.55
CA LEU A 383 9.53 6.78 -14.18
C LEU A 383 8.74 6.30 -15.41
N ARG A 384 8.44 5.00 -15.44
CA ARG A 384 7.74 4.34 -16.55
C ARG A 384 6.25 4.65 -16.62
N TYR A 385 5.65 4.98 -15.49
CA TYR A 385 4.21 5.19 -15.35
C TYR A 385 3.91 6.54 -14.73
N PRO A 386 2.75 7.14 -15.02
CA PRO A 386 2.32 8.35 -14.34
C PRO A 386 2.15 8.09 -12.83
N VAL A 387 2.38 9.12 -12.03
CA VAL A 387 2.20 9.04 -10.57
C VAL A 387 0.92 9.75 -10.11
N ASP A 388 0.38 10.64 -10.94
CA ASP A 388 -0.83 11.40 -10.62
C ASP A 388 -2.05 10.50 -10.47
N ILE A 389 -2.72 10.60 -9.32
CA ILE A 389 -3.87 9.74 -8.98
C ILE A 389 -5.05 9.94 -9.93
N ASP A 390 -5.28 11.18 -10.42
CA ASP A 390 -6.40 11.46 -11.32
C ASP A 390 -6.20 10.78 -12.68
N THR A 391 -4.97 10.79 -13.17
CA THR A 391 -4.58 10.12 -14.42
C THR A 391 -4.71 8.61 -14.29
N LEU A 392 -4.12 8.01 -13.24
CA LEU A 392 -4.19 6.56 -13.00
C LEU A 392 -5.63 6.08 -12.83
N MET A 393 -6.45 6.85 -12.11
CA MET A 393 -7.83 6.48 -11.88
C MET A 393 -8.68 6.62 -13.14
N ARG A 394 -8.48 7.64 -13.96
CA ARG A 394 -9.16 7.80 -15.26
C ARG A 394 -8.87 6.59 -16.15
N ASP A 395 -7.60 6.23 -16.32
CA ASP A 395 -7.17 5.09 -17.13
C ASP A 395 -7.76 3.76 -16.61
N PHE A 396 -7.89 3.63 -15.31
CA PHE A 396 -8.53 2.47 -14.69
C PHE A 396 -10.04 2.43 -14.96
N LEU A 397 -10.73 3.55 -14.80
CA LEU A 397 -12.17 3.64 -15.03
C LEU A 397 -12.53 3.43 -16.50
N ASP A 398 -11.67 3.82 -17.44
CA ASP A 398 -11.83 3.55 -18.87
C ASP A 398 -11.82 2.04 -19.16
N LYS A 399 -11.01 1.27 -18.44
CA LYS A 399 -10.97 -0.21 -18.56
C LYS A 399 -12.16 -0.91 -17.92
N LEU A 400 -12.95 -0.22 -17.10
CA LEU A 400 -14.15 -0.80 -16.47
C LEU A 400 -15.39 -0.73 -17.37
N GLN A 401 -15.39 0.14 -18.37
CA GLN A 401 -16.47 0.24 -19.35
C GLN A 401 -16.39 -0.90 -20.34
#